data_fe689da77d960675c48f9f31ab7ddf8d
#
_entry.id   fe689da77d960675c48f9f31ab7ddf8d
#
_cell.length_a   1.000
_cell.length_b   1.000
_cell.length_c   1.000
_cell.angle_alpha   90.00
_cell.angle_beta   90.00
_cell.angle_gamma   90.00
#
_symmetry.space_group_name_H-M   'P 1'
#
loop_
_entity.id
_entity.type
_entity.pdbx_description
1 polymer ?
#
loop_
_entity_poly.entity_id
_entity_poly.type
_entity_poly.pdbx_seq_one_letter_code
_entity_poly.pdbx_strand_id
1 'polypeptide(L)'
;IDIDEYNFDHSKLIQSIRTFNFPLIVCRSKSGGAHVFLFTTEFISALLMQSTLKKLAKVLGYEGSEIFPKQTEILVERGDTGNFLNLPYYNGTKGLRYAINNNGSSCTLEEFYQLYDVHSCSEEEVKKIKVEEKKIEEAFPSGPPCLNKLASTGFGEGSRNNALFNIAVYYKQAHPDSWEDKIVEA
;
A
#
# COMPACT_ATOMS: atom_id res chain seq x y z
N ILE A 1 0.03 2.46 -8.30
CA ILE A 1 0.69 1.41 -7.49
C ILE A 1 0.42 0.10 -8.21
N ASP A 2 1.45 -0.67 -8.48
CA ASP A 2 1.35 -1.98 -9.13
C ASP A 2 1.67 -3.09 -8.13
N ILE A 3 0.65 -3.90 -7.80
CA ILE A 3 0.73 -4.95 -6.79
C ILE A 3 0.69 -6.30 -7.52
N ASP A 4 1.84 -6.93 -7.65
CA ASP A 4 2.02 -8.23 -8.32
C ASP A 4 1.98 -9.38 -7.30
N GLU A 5 0.78 -9.71 -6.85
CA GLU A 5 0.55 -10.85 -5.95
C GLU A 5 -0.42 -11.85 -6.60
N TYR A 6 -0.11 -13.14 -6.49
CA TYR A 6 -1.03 -14.20 -6.93
C TYR A 6 -2.14 -14.39 -5.89
N ASN A 7 -3.35 -14.70 -6.36
CA ASN A 7 -4.54 -14.91 -5.50
C ASN A 7 -4.87 -13.69 -4.61
N PHE A 8 -4.72 -12.50 -5.17
CA PHE A 8 -4.85 -11.23 -4.48
C PHE A 8 -6.28 -10.98 -3.99
N ASP A 9 -6.42 -10.60 -2.71
CA ASP A 9 -7.70 -10.23 -2.13
C ASP A 9 -7.99 -8.74 -2.34
N HIS A 10 -8.64 -8.41 -3.47
CA HIS A 10 -9.03 -7.06 -3.82
C HIS A 10 -10.01 -6.45 -2.80
N SER A 11 -10.88 -7.25 -2.20
CA SER A 11 -11.88 -6.77 -1.25
C SER A 11 -11.23 -6.23 0.03
N LYS A 12 -10.20 -6.91 0.51
CA LYS A 12 -9.42 -6.47 1.67
C LYS A 12 -8.71 -5.13 1.40
N LEU A 13 -8.10 -4.99 0.22
CA LEU A 13 -7.46 -3.73 -0.18
C LEU A 13 -8.48 -2.59 -0.27
N ILE A 14 -9.63 -2.81 -0.93
CA ILE A 14 -10.71 -1.82 -1.06
C ILE A 14 -11.23 -1.41 0.32
N GLN A 15 -11.41 -2.35 1.24
CA GLN A 15 -11.82 -2.06 2.61
C GLN A 15 -10.78 -1.18 3.33
N SER A 16 -9.49 -1.44 3.16
CA SER A 16 -8.42 -0.62 3.73
C SER A 16 -8.45 0.81 3.15
N ILE A 17 -8.56 0.95 1.83
CA ILE A 17 -8.66 2.24 1.14
C ILE A 17 -9.85 3.06 1.68
N ARG A 18 -11.00 2.43 1.88
CA ARG A 18 -12.19 3.08 2.45
C ARG A 18 -12.00 3.48 3.91
N THR A 19 -11.37 2.62 4.71
CA THR A 19 -11.11 2.91 6.14
C THR A 19 -10.24 4.16 6.30
N PHE A 20 -9.28 4.37 5.39
CA PHE A 20 -8.43 5.56 5.38
C PHE A 20 -9.02 6.72 4.56
N ASN A 21 -10.17 6.51 3.91
CA ASN A 21 -10.78 7.47 3.00
C ASN A 21 -9.80 7.97 1.91
N PHE A 22 -9.02 7.06 1.33
CA PHE A 22 -8.10 7.40 0.25
C PHE A 22 -8.83 7.47 -1.09
N PRO A 23 -8.54 8.47 -1.94
CA PRO A 23 -9.17 8.64 -3.24
C PRO A 23 -8.53 7.71 -4.30
N LEU A 24 -8.54 6.43 -4.03
CA LEU A 24 -7.89 5.42 -4.85
C LEU A 24 -8.91 4.49 -5.50
N ILE A 25 -8.68 4.16 -6.77
CA ILE A 25 -9.48 3.19 -7.52
C ILE A 25 -8.65 1.93 -7.72
N VAL A 26 -9.20 0.79 -7.32
CA VAL A 26 -8.57 -0.51 -7.48
C VAL A 26 -9.04 -1.15 -8.77
N CYS A 27 -8.08 -1.52 -9.63
CA CYS A 27 -8.34 -2.29 -10.84
C CYS A 27 -7.60 -3.63 -10.76
N ARG A 28 -8.23 -4.67 -11.30
CA ARG A 28 -7.57 -5.96 -11.46
C ARG A 28 -6.45 -5.85 -12.50
N SER A 29 -5.27 -6.40 -12.21
CA SER A 29 -4.18 -6.55 -13.19
C SER A 29 -4.41 -7.78 -14.08
N LYS A 30 -3.63 -7.92 -15.15
CA LYS A 30 -3.73 -9.08 -16.06
C LYS A 30 -3.41 -10.40 -15.34
N SER A 31 -2.43 -10.39 -14.45
CA SER A 31 -1.97 -11.55 -13.66
C SER A 31 -2.90 -11.93 -12.50
N GLY A 32 -3.86 -11.03 -12.16
CA GLY A 32 -4.77 -11.24 -11.04
C GLY A 32 -4.43 -10.44 -9.78
N GLY A 33 -3.29 -9.74 -9.76
CA GLY A 33 -2.96 -8.75 -8.76
C GLY A 33 -3.76 -7.46 -8.93
N ALA A 34 -3.28 -6.34 -8.40
CA ALA A 34 -4.00 -5.08 -8.46
C ALA A 34 -3.15 -3.93 -9.01
N HIS A 35 -3.78 -3.11 -9.88
CA HIS A 35 -3.33 -1.77 -10.19
C HIS A 35 -4.18 -0.77 -9.41
N VAL A 36 -3.55 0.06 -8.59
CA VAL A 36 -4.25 1.07 -7.79
C VAL A 36 -3.94 2.44 -8.35
N PHE A 37 -4.98 3.14 -8.78
CA PHE A 37 -4.87 4.42 -9.44
C PHE A 37 -5.30 5.57 -8.51
N LEU A 38 -4.52 6.65 -8.55
CA LEU A 38 -4.91 7.97 -8.10
C LEU A 38 -5.08 8.85 -9.35
N PHE A 39 -6.29 9.33 -9.59
CA PHE A 39 -6.59 10.19 -10.71
C PHE A 39 -6.61 11.65 -10.28
N THR A 40 -6.20 12.53 -11.20
CA THR A 40 -6.22 13.98 -10.96
C THR A 40 -7.03 14.68 -12.05
N THR A 41 -7.69 15.78 -11.67
CA THR A 41 -8.49 16.61 -12.58
C THR A 41 -7.62 17.50 -13.47
N GLU A 42 -6.34 17.64 -13.16
CA GLU A 42 -5.35 18.45 -13.86
C GLU A 42 -3.98 17.78 -13.87
N PHE A 43 -3.06 18.28 -14.67
CA PHE A 43 -1.68 17.81 -14.65
C PHE A 43 -0.97 18.29 -13.40
N ILE A 44 -0.37 17.35 -12.68
CA ILE A 44 0.42 17.62 -11.48
C ILE A 44 1.86 17.14 -11.64
N SER A 45 2.75 17.61 -10.77
CA SER A 45 4.14 17.16 -10.76
C SER A 45 4.25 15.65 -10.55
N ALA A 46 5.05 14.98 -11.38
CA ALA A 46 5.34 13.56 -11.22
C ALA A 46 5.98 13.24 -9.87
N LEU A 47 6.78 14.18 -9.33
CA LEU A 47 7.37 14.05 -8.00
C LEU A 47 6.29 14.06 -6.90
N LEU A 48 5.30 14.96 -7.00
CA LEU A 48 4.18 15.00 -6.06
C LEU A 48 3.38 13.71 -6.12
N MET A 49 3.00 13.26 -7.31
CA MET A 49 2.28 12.00 -7.51
C MET A 49 3.04 10.82 -6.93
N GLN A 50 4.31 10.65 -7.29
CA GLN A 50 5.13 9.53 -6.84
C GLN A 50 5.29 9.53 -5.31
N SER A 51 5.59 10.70 -4.71
CA SER A 51 5.78 10.81 -3.26
C SER A 51 4.49 10.52 -2.49
N THR A 52 3.35 10.96 -3.02
CA THR A 52 2.03 10.66 -2.43
C THR A 52 1.72 9.18 -2.51
N LEU A 53 1.86 8.58 -3.69
CA LEU A 53 1.58 7.14 -3.87
C LEU A 53 2.50 6.25 -3.02
N LYS A 54 3.77 6.61 -2.82
CA LYS A 54 4.69 5.91 -1.89
C LYS A 54 4.16 5.92 -0.45
N LYS A 55 3.68 7.07 0.02
CA LYS A 55 3.08 7.18 1.36
C LYS A 55 1.82 6.34 1.50
N LEU A 56 0.93 6.40 0.49
CA LEU A 56 -0.30 5.61 0.49
C LEU A 56 -0.03 4.11 0.45
N ALA A 57 0.91 3.67 -0.41
CA ALA A 57 1.33 2.27 -0.48
C ALA A 57 1.87 1.76 0.86
N LYS A 58 2.69 2.57 1.55
CA LYS A 58 3.21 2.22 2.88
C LYS A 58 2.10 2.01 3.91
N VAL A 59 1.12 2.93 3.97
CA VAL A 59 -0.02 2.80 4.92
C VAL A 59 -0.91 1.61 4.61
N LEU A 60 -1.06 1.29 3.33
CA LEU A 60 -1.83 0.13 2.88
C LEU A 60 -1.08 -1.20 3.06
N GLY A 61 0.21 -1.17 3.45
CA GLY A 61 1.05 -2.36 3.64
C GLY A 61 1.75 -2.86 2.38
N TYR A 62 1.79 -2.05 1.33
CA TYR A 62 2.38 -2.38 0.01
C TYR A 62 3.60 -1.52 -0.33
N GLU A 63 4.44 -1.19 0.66
CA GLU A 63 5.62 -0.33 0.50
C GLU A 63 6.62 -0.83 -0.56
N GLY A 64 6.68 -2.15 -0.78
CA GLY A 64 7.55 -2.77 -1.78
C GLY A 64 7.02 -2.78 -3.21
N SER A 65 5.80 -2.29 -3.45
CA SER A 65 5.17 -2.30 -4.77
C SER A 65 5.78 -1.26 -5.72
N GLU A 66 5.70 -1.52 -7.03
CA GLU A 66 6.11 -0.56 -8.04
C GLU A 66 5.19 0.67 -8.05
N ILE A 67 5.79 1.85 -8.08
CA ILE A 67 5.07 3.13 -8.12
C ILE A 67 5.29 3.81 -9.47
N PHE A 68 4.21 4.20 -10.12
CA PHE A 68 4.23 5.01 -11.35
C PHE A 68 3.67 6.41 -11.08
N PRO A 69 4.29 7.45 -11.65
CA PRO A 69 5.45 7.42 -12.56
C PRO A 69 6.73 6.98 -11.84
N LYS A 70 7.59 6.19 -12.53
CA LYS A 70 8.91 5.79 -12.00
C LYS A 70 9.92 6.94 -12.05
N GLN A 71 9.80 7.78 -13.09
CA GLN A 71 10.64 8.97 -13.28
C GLN A 71 9.88 10.20 -12.83
N THR A 72 10.58 11.11 -12.18
CA THR A 72 10.05 12.42 -11.77
C THR A 72 10.35 13.50 -12.79
N GLU A 73 11.34 13.27 -13.65
CA GLU A 73 11.77 14.15 -14.74
C GLU A 73 12.04 13.34 -16.00
N ILE A 74 11.77 13.94 -17.15
CA ILE A 74 12.05 13.39 -18.47
C ILE A 74 12.84 14.44 -19.23
N LEU A 75 14.04 14.07 -19.69
CA LEU A 75 14.89 14.91 -20.51
C LEU A 75 14.63 14.60 -21.99
N VAL A 76 13.63 15.25 -22.57
CA VAL A 76 13.19 15.06 -23.97
C VAL A 76 14.35 15.25 -24.94
N GLU A 77 15.26 16.18 -24.66
CA GLU A 77 16.47 16.46 -25.49
C GLU A 77 17.43 15.25 -25.58
N ARG A 78 17.35 14.32 -24.60
CA ARG A 78 18.12 13.07 -24.60
C ARG A 78 17.37 11.89 -25.23
N GLY A 79 16.14 12.11 -25.69
CA GLY A 79 15.28 11.07 -26.21
C GLY A 79 14.66 10.20 -25.12
N ASP A 80 14.63 10.68 -23.86
CA ASP A 80 14.00 9.95 -22.78
C ASP A 80 12.50 9.79 -23.03
N THR A 81 11.99 8.60 -22.78
CA THR A 81 10.57 8.29 -22.80
C THR A 81 10.12 7.89 -21.42
N GLY A 82 8.88 8.26 -21.04
CA GLY A 82 8.28 7.83 -19.79
C GLY A 82 8.03 6.31 -19.74
N ASN A 83 7.69 5.82 -18.56
CA ASN A 83 7.31 4.42 -18.38
C ASN A 83 5.91 4.15 -18.92
N PHE A 84 5.73 2.98 -19.51
CA PHE A 84 4.40 2.51 -19.89
C PHE A 84 3.55 2.25 -18.66
N LEU A 85 2.28 2.66 -18.72
CA LEU A 85 1.26 2.31 -17.76
C LEU A 85 0.13 1.58 -18.47
N ASN A 86 -0.17 0.38 -17.99
CA ASN A 86 -1.30 -0.38 -18.52
C ASN A 86 -2.61 0.20 -17.99
N LEU A 87 -3.41 0.78 -18.87
CA LEU A 87 -4.71 1.33 -18.52
C LEU A 87 -5.76 0.21 -18.34
N PRO A 88 -6.72 0.40 -17.44
CA PRO A 88 -7.90 -0.45 -17.37
C PRO A 88 -8.75 -0.29 -18.63
N TYR A 89 -9.59 -1.28 -18.90
CA TYR A 89 -10.52 -1.32 -20.05
C TYR A 89 -9.87 -1.20 -21.43
N TYR A 90 -8.54 -1.35 -21.55
CA TYR A 90 -7.92 -1.53 -22.85
C TYR A 90 -8.50 -2.80 -23.50
N ASN A 91 -9.08 -2.69 -24.66
CA ASN A 91 -9.89 -3.71 -25.34
C ASN A 91 -11.35 -3.83 -24.81
N GLY A 92 -11.86 -2.78 -24.18
CA GLY A 92 -13.25 -2.69 -23.72
C GLY A 92 -13.63 -3.80 -22.74
N THR A 93 -14.82 -4.36 -22.90
CA THR A 93 -15.36 -5.39 -22.01
C THR A 93 -14.66 -6.75 -22.09
N LYS A 94 -13.83 -6.97 -23.09
CA LYS A 94 -13.02 -8.20 -23.25
C LYS A 94 -11.71 -8.15 -22.48
N GLY A 95 -11.37 -7.01 -21.90
CA GLY A 95 -10.14 -6.82 -21.13
C GLY A 95 -10.18 -7.55 -19.79
N LEU A 96 -9.02 -8.03 -19.33
CA LEU A 96 -8.86 -8.60 -17.98
C LEU A 96 -8.56 -7.55 -16.92
N ARG A 97 -8.39 -6.28 -17.33
CA ARG A 97 -8.11 -5.14 -16.46
C ARG A 97 -9.37 -4.30 -16.34
N TYR A 98 -10.02 -4.37 -15.22
CA TYR A 98 -11.26 -3.66 -14.91
C TYR A 98 -11.24 -3.17 -13.45
N ALA A 99 -11.97 -2.11 -13.16
CA ALA A 99 -12.15 -1.64 -11.79
C ALA A 99 -13.01 -2.62 -10.99
N ILE A 100 -12.75 -2.66 -9.70
CA ILE A 100 -13.49 -3.50 -8.76
C ILE A 100 -14.24 -2.57 -7.81
N ASN A 101 -15.54 -2.83 -7.66
CA ASN A 101 -16.39 -2.05 -6.77
C ASN A 101 -16.26 -2.49 -5.30
N ASN A 102 -16.96 -1.78 -4.44
CA ASN A 102 -16.93 -2.02 -2.99
C ASN A 102 -17.42 -3.41 -2.56
N ASN A 103 -18.13 -4.12 -3.43
CA ASN A 103 -18.66 -5.46 -3.18
C ASN A 103 -17.71 -6.56 -3.74
N GLY A 104 -16.55 -6.17 -4.29
CA GLY A 104 -15.61 -7.10 -4.90
C GLY A 104 -15.96 -7.54 -6.32
N SER A 105 -17.01 -6.96 -6.92
CA SER A 105 -17.44 -7.28 -8.29
C SER A 105 -16.76 -6.38 -9.32
N SER A 106 -16.64 -6.85 -10.55
CA SER A 106 -16.12 -6.06 -11.67
C SER A 106 -17.08 -4.91 -11.99
N CYS A 107 -16.53 -3.73 -12.22
CA CYS A 107 -17.28 -2.58 -12.73
C CYS A 107 -17.39 -2.64 -14.26
N THR A 108 -18.50 -2.11 -14.79
CA THR A 108 -18.58 -1.71 -16.18
C THR A 108 -17.73 -0.47 -16.45
N LEU A 109 -17.54 -0.10 -17.72
CA LEU A 109 -16.83 1.14 -18.05
C LEU A 109 -17.55 2.39 -17.53
N GLU A 110 -18.88 2.39 -17.57
CA GLU A 110 -19.73 3.46 -17.07
C GLU A 110 -19.59 3.61 -15.55
N GLU A 111 -19.60 2.51 -14.80
CA GLU A 111 -19.36 2.52 -13.36
C GLU A 111 -17.94 2.97 -13.01
N PHE A 112 -16.95 2.63 -13.84
CA PHE A 112 -15.58 3.12 -13.66
C PHE A 112 -15.52 4.65 -13.85
N TYR A 113 -16.20 5.21 -14.82
CA TYR A 113 -16.28 6.68 -14.97
C TYR A 113 -16.95 7.34 -13.77
N GLN A 114 -17.97 6.74 -13.18
CA GLN A 114 -18.58 7.24 -11.95
C GLN A 114 -17.60 7.20 -10.78
N LEU A 115 -16.79 6.14 -10.67
CA LEU A 115 -15.71 6.09 -9.67
C LEU A 115 -14.65 7.16 -9.92
N TYR A 116 -14.28 7.39 -11.18
CA TYR A 116 -13.36 8.46 -11.54
C TYR A 116 -13.87 9.83 -11.12
N ASP A 117 -15.13 10.15 -11.42
CA ASP A 117 -15.74 11.44 -11.07
C ASP A 117 -15.78 11.67 -9.55
N VAL A 118 -15.97 10.61 -8.76
CA VAL A 118 -16.04 10.68 -7.30
C VAL A 118 -14.64 10.76 -6.66
N HIS A 119 -13.64 10.08 -7.24
CA HIS A 119 -12.33 9.91 -6.61
C HIS A 119 -11.20 10.71 -7.25
N SER A 120 -11.44 11.44 -8.35
CA SER A 120 -10.43 12.31 -8.94
C SER A 120 -10.18 13.53 -8.05
N CYS A 121 -8.93 13.93 -7.93
CA CYS A 121 -8.47 14.98 -7.03
C CYS A 121 -7.82 16.13 -7.79
N SER A 122 -7.98 17.35 -7.31
CA SER A 122 -7.14 18.48 -7.68
C SER A 122 -5.73 18.35 -7.06
N GLU A 123 -4.77 19.11 -7.56
CA GLU A 123 -3.42 19.16 -6.98
C GLU A 123 -3.44 19.53 -5.48
N GLU A 124 -4.32 20.46 -5.11
CA GLU A 124 -4.46 20.87 -3.70
C GLU A 124 -5.00 19.75 -2.82
N GLU A 125 -5.94 18.98 -3.31
CA GLU A 125 -6.49 17.83 -2.59
C GLU A 125 -5.43 16.73 -2.42
N VAL A 126 -4.64 16.46 -3.47
CA VAL A 126 -3.51 15.53 -3.37
C VAL A 126 -2.51 15.95 -2.30
N LYS A 127 -2.18 17.26 -2.22
CA LYS A 127 -1.30 17.81 -1.17
C LYS A 127 -1.89 17.68 0.22
N LYS A 128 -3.22 17.70 0.34
CA LYS A 128 -3.95 17.61 1.62
C LYS A 128 -4.20 16.18 2.08
N ILE A 129 -3.89 15.16 1.28
CA ILE A 129 -4.04 13.77 1.71
C ILE A 129 -3.17 13.55 2.94
N LYS A 130 -3.81 13.50 4.10
CA LYS A 130 -3.15 13.19 5.36
C LYS A 130 -2.95 11.69 5.46
N VAL A 131 -1.73 11.29 5.47
CA VAL A 131 -1.34 9.94 5.82
C VAL A 131 -1.04 9.98 7.31
N GLU A 132 -2.04 9.67 8.13
CA GLU A 132 -1.74 9.35 9.53
C GLU A 132 -0.98 8.02 9.50
N GLU A 133 0.33 8.10 9.60
CA GLU A 133 1.09 6.92 9.99
C GLU A 133 0.45 6.49 11.32
N LYS A 134 -0.32 5.38 11.31
CA LYS A 134 -0.60 4.70 12.57
C LYS A 134 0.78 4.58 13.22
N LYS A 135 1.03 5.31 14.31
CA LYS A 135 2.07 4.90 15.24
C LYS A 135 1.69 3.48 15.60
N ILE A 136 2.34 2.53 14.94
CA ILE A 136 2.33 1.16 15.42
C ILE A 136 2.85 1.35 16.83
N GLU A 137 2.00 1.16 17.84
CA GLU A 137 2.50 1.07 19.19
C GLU A 137 3.56 0.00 19.12
N GLU A 138 4.81 0.44 19.24
CA GLU A 138 5.93 -0.47 19.17
C GLU A 138 5.72 -1.47 20.30
N ALA A 139 5.42 -2.72 19.96
CA ALA A 139 5.30 -3.78 20.96
C ALA A 139 6.57 -3.88 21.83
N PHE A 140 7.69 -3.43 21.24
CA PHE A 140 9.01 -3.36 21.88
C PHE A 140 9.61 -1.96 21.70
N PRO A 141 9.18 -0.94 22.52
CA PRO A 141 9.68 0.43 22.43
C PRO A 141 11.21 0.49 22.57
N SER A 142 11.88 1.17 21.62
CA SER A 142 13.34 1.24 21.53
C SER A 142 14.02 -0.12 21.30
N GLY A 143 13.26 -1.17 21.01
CA GLY A 143 13.78 -2.49 20.64
C GLY A 143 14.25 -2.54 19.19
N PRO A 144 14.96 -3.62 18.81
CA PRO A 144 15.39 -3.80 17.42
C PRO A 144 14.21 -3.80 16.45
N PRO A 145 14.34 -3.16 15.27
CA PRO A 145 13.25 -3.09 14.28
C PRO A 145 12.70 -4.46 13.85
N CYS A 146 13.58 -5.49 13.83
CA CYS A 146 13.18 -6.87 13.52
C CYS A 146 12.21 -7.45 14.55
N LEU A 147 12.32 -7.06 15.81
CA LEU A 147 11.46 -7.54 16.89
C LEU A 147 10.05 -6.94 16.75
N ASN A 148 9.96 -5.64 16.48
CA ASN A 148 8.69 -4.95 16.20
C ASN A 148 8.01 -5.50 14.94
N LYS A 149 8.78 -5.84 13.92
CA LYS A 149 8.27 -6.50 12.71
C LYS A 149 7.69 -7.88 13.04
N LEU A 150 8.40 -8.69 13.84
CA LEU A 150 7.91 -10.01 14.26
C LEU A 150 6.62 -9.92 15.08
N ALA A 151 6.48 -8.92 15.95
CA ALA A 151 5.24 -8.68 16.70
C ALA A 151 4.05 -8.37 15.78
N SER A 152 4.29 -7.65 14.67
CA SER A 152 3.22 -7.28 13.72
C SER A 152 2.86 -8.40 12.74
N THR A 153 3.80 -9.26 12.37
CA THR A 153 3.61 -10.33 11.35
C THR A 153 3.37 -11.71 11.94
N GLY A 154 3.60 -11.87 13.25
CA GLY A 154 3.59 -13.18 13.91
C GLY A 154 4.88 -13.98 13.69
N PHE A 155 4.99 -15.08 14.40
CA PHE A 155 6.17 -15.97 14.34
C PHE A 155 5.94 -17.06 13.28
N GLY A 156 6.83 -17.11 12.28
CA GLY A 156 6.82 -18.18 11.30
C GLY A 156 7.08 -19.56 11.93
N GLU A 157 6.60 -20.62 11.28
CA GLU A 157 6.82 -21.99 11.70
C GLU A 157 8.33 -22.29 11.78
N GLY A 158 8.81 -22.87 12.90
CA GLY A 158 10.23 -23.15 13.15
C GLY A 158 11.05 -21.97 13.74
N SER A 159 10.51 -20.74 13.79
CA SER A 159 11.23 -19.57 14.32
C SER A 159 10.90 -19.20 15.77
N ARG A 160 9.94 -19.90 16.40
CA ARG A 160 9.40 -19.57 17.74
C ARG A 160 10.46 -19.48 18.81
N ASN A 161 11.39 -20.43 18.88
CA ASN A 161 12.45 -20.45 19.90
C ASN A 161 13.39 -19.25 19.77
N ASN A 162 13.79 -18.91 18.56
CA ASN A 162 14.63 -17.74 18.31
C ASN A 162 13.89 -16.43 18.61
N ALA A 163 12.61 -16.38 18.32
CA ALA A 163 11.78 -15.23 18.63
C ALA A 163 11.63 -15.03 20.13
N LEU A 164 11.30 -16.08 20.89
CA LEU A 164 11.23 -16.05 22.36
C LEU A 164 12.56 -15.65 22.98
N PHE A 165 13.66 -16.16 22.47
CA PHE A 165 14.99 -15.76 22.95
C PHE A 165 15.23 -14.26 22.76
N ASN A 166 14.94 -13.72 21.57
CA ASN A 166 15.14 -12.30 21.29
C ASN A 166 14.20 -11.41 22.13
N ILE A 167 12.97 -11.83 22.37
CA ILE A 167 12.00 -11.16 23.27
C ILE A 167 12.54 -11.16 24.70
N ALA A 168 13.06 -12.30 25.16
CA ALA A 168 13.63 -12.44 26.51
C ALA A 168 14.85 -11.51 26.69
N VAL A 169 15.73 -11.45 25.70
CA VAL A 169 16.90 -10.53 25.72
C VAL A 169 16.43 -9.08 25.78
N TYR A 170 15.42 -8.71 24.99
CA TYR A 170 14.86 -7.35 25.03
C TYR A 170 14.28 -7.03 26.40
N TYR A 171 13.38 -7.86 26.96
CA TYR A 171 12.78 -7.59 28.26
C TYR A 171 13.79 -7.55 29.38
N LYS A 172 14.82 -8.41 29.32
CA LYS A 172 15.91 -8.38 30.32
C LYS A 172 16.70 -7.07 30.31
N GLN A 173 16.84 -6.44 29.13
CA GLN A 173 17.49 -5.13 29.02
C GLN A 173 16.56 -3.98 29.38
N ALA A 174 15.31 -4.02 28.93
CA ALA A 174 14.33 -2.95 29.13
C ALA A 174 13.71 -2.96 30.53
N HIS A 175 13.59 -4.11 31.17
CA HIS A 175 12.93 -4.32 32.46
C HIS A 175 13.70 -5.34 33.32
N PRO A 176 14.91 -5.01 33.80
CA PRO A 176 15.80 -5.97 34.47
C PRO A 176 15.18 -6.65 35.70
N ASP A 177 14.29 -5.97 36.40
CA ASP A 177 13.68 -6.45 37.66
C ASP A 177 12.38 -7.25 37.48
N SER A 178 11.78 -7.25 36.25
CA SER A 178 10.46 -7.88 35.99
C SER A 178 10.38 -8.57 34.62
N TRP A 179 11.51 -8.88 34.02
CA TRP A 179 11.55 -9.43 32.67
C TRP A 179 10.92 -10.82 32.54
N GLU A 180 11.01 -11.65 33.61
CA GLU A 180 10.45 -13.01 33.63
C GLU A 180 8.92 -12.98 33.54
N ASP A 181 8.27 -12.08 34.30
CA ASP A 181 6.83 -11.91 34.26
C ASP A 181 6.35 -11.43 32.89
N LYS A 182 7.08 -10.50 32.28
CA LYS A 182 6.75 -9.96 30.97
C LYS A 182 6.91 -10.97 29.81
N ILE A 183 7.76 -11.97 29.95
CA ILE A 183 7.86 -13.05 28.95
C ILE A 183 6.65 -13.97 29.02
N VAL A 184 6.10 -14.19 30.20
CA VAL A 184 4.93 -15.07 30.38
C VAL A 184 3.67 -14.41 29.83
N GLU A 185 3.60 -13.07 29.84
CA GLU A 185 2.49 -12.28 29.32
C GLU A 185 2.55 -12.07 27.79
N ALA A 186 3.70 -12.26 27.14
CA ALA A 186 3.95 -11.99 25.71
C ALA A 186 3.72 -13.22 24.84
#